data_edd6c29489c437bb8463f99b0d16a657
#
_entry.id   edd6c29489c437bb8463f99b0d16a657
#
_cell.length_a   1.000
_cell.length_b   1.000
_cell.length_c   1.000
_cell.angle_alpha   90.00
_cell.angle_beta   90.00
_cell.angle_gamma   90.00
#
_symmetry.space_group_name_H-M   'P 1'
#
loop_
_entity.id
_entity.type
_entity.pdbx_description
1 polymer ?
#
loop_
_entity_poly.entity_id
_entity_poly.type
_entity_poly.pdbx_seq_one_letter_code
_entity_poly.pdbx_strand_id
1 'polypeptide(L)' 'MPTQRLVLSVRGMTCASCGLTIERVLRRQDGVLEARANSIDRRVTILYDPGRIEWASLVSAIQRLGYRVPDEEIRDV' A
#
# COMPACT_ATOMS: atom_id res chain seq x y z
N MET A 1 10.16 8.62 16.34
CA MET A 1 10.04 9.00 14.93
C MET A 1 8.60 8.82 14.47
N PRO A 2 8.02 9.81 13.81
CA PRO A 2 6.64 9.68 13.38
C PRO A 2 6.53 8.63 12.28
N THR A 3 5.79 7.57 12.59
CA THR A 3 5.44 6.53 11.62
C THR A 3 3.95 6.58 11.44
N GLN A 4 3.50 6.66 10.20
CA GLN A 4 2.07 6.64 9.90
C GLN A 4 1.67 5.32 9.30
N ARG A 5 0.46 4.91 9.62
CA ARG A 5 -0.15 3.72 9.06
C ARG A 5 -1.17 4.13 8.01
N LEU A 6 -1.00 3.59 6.82
CA LEU A 6 -1.93 3.81 5.72
C LEU A 6 -2.64 2.50 5.42
N VAL A 7 -3.96 2.53 5.43
CA VAL A 7 -4.78 1.37 5.10
C VAL A 7 -5.50 1.68 3.79
N LEU A 8 -5.29 0.83 2.80
CA LEU A 8 -5.85 0.98 1.46
C LEU A 8 -6.69 -0.22 1.12
N SER A 9 -7.82 0.01 0.46
CA SER A 9 -8.55 -1.07 -0.21
C SER A 9 -8.05 -1.12 -1.65
N VAL A 10 -7.65 -2.30 -2.10
CA VAL A 10 -7.11 -2.49 -3.44
C VAL A 10 -8.03 -3.41 -4.23
N ARG A 11 -8.51 -2.93 -5.36
CA ARG A 11 -9.34 -3.71 -6.26
C ARG A 11 -8.49 -4.39 -7.32
N GLY A 12 -8.84 -5.61 -7.65
CA GLY A 12 -8.09 -6.42 -8.60
C GLY A 12 -7.10 -7.39 -7.96
N MET A 13 -6.95 -7.34 -6.64
CA MET A 13 -6.11 -8.27 -5.90
C MET A 13 -6.90 -9.55 -5.64
N THR A 14 -6.83 -10.50 -6.57
CA THR A 14 -7.66 -11.69 -6.56
C THR A 14 -6.95 -12.94 -6.07
N CYS A 15 -5.65 -12.89 -5.82
CA CYS A 15 -4.88 -14.03 -5.37
C CYS A 15 -3.77 -13.61 -4.42
N ALA A 16 -3.21 -14.57 -3.70
CA ALA A 16 -2.15 -14.30 -2.72
C ALA A 16 -0.88 -13.74 -3.38
N SER A 17 -0.55 -14.20 -4.58
CA SER A 17 0.63 -13.69 -5.28
C SER A 17 0.50 -12.23 -5.67
N CYS A 18 -0.71 -11.74 -5.90
CA CYS A 18 -0.95 -10.32 -6.14
C CYS A 18 -0.56 -9.49 -4.93
N GLY A 19 -0.96 -9.93 -3.75
CA GLY A 19 -0.59 -9.27 -2.50
C GLY A 19 0.91 -9.25 -2.28
N LEU A 20 1.59 -10.37 -2.56
CA LEU A 20 3.04 -10.44 -2.42
C LEU A 20 3.75 -9.48 -3.37
N THR A 21 3.26 -9.35 -4.59
CA THR A 21 3.82 -8.40 -5.56
C THR A 21 3.70 -6.97 -5.05
N ILE A 22 2.52 -6.61 -4.53
CA ILE A 22 2.30 -5.29 -3.96
C ILE A 22 3.25 -5.04 -2.80
N GLU A 23 3.36 -6.00 -1.88
CA GLU A 23 4.27 -5.87 -0.74
C GLU A 23 5.72 -5.65 -1.18
N ARG A 24 6.18 -6.39 -2.16
CA ARG A 24 7.56 -6.26 -2.67
C ARG A 24 7.81 -4.87 -3.24
N VAL A 25 6.89 -4.38 -4.05
CA VAL A 25 7.03 -3.07 -4.68
C VAL A 25 7.03 -1.98 -3.62
N LEU A 26 6.13 -2.06 -2.65
CA LEU A 26 6.05 -1.06 -1.60
C LEU A 26 7.27 -1.07 -0.70
N ARG A 27 7.78 -2.25 -0.35
CA ARG A 27 8.98 -2.35 0.50
C ARG A 27 10.23 -1.78 -0.15
N ARG A 28 10.26 -1.69 -1.47
CA ARG A 28 11.37 -1.08 -2.20
C ARG A 28 11.35 0.44 -2.17
N GLN A 29 10.23 1.02 -1.78
CA GLN A 29 10.13 2.48 -1.70
C GLN A 29 10.89 2.99 -0.49
N ASP A 30 11.68 4.04 -0.71
CA ASP A 30 12.39 4.68 0.40
C ASP A 30 11.39 5.37 1.32
N GLY A 31 11.48 5.08 2.60
CA GLY A 31 10.54 5.61 3.58
C GLY A 31 9.46 4.62 4.02
N VAL A 32 9.33 3.48 3.33
CA VAL A 32 8.40 2.42 3.74
C VAL A 32 9.10 1.52 4.75
N LEU A 33 8.53 1.41 5.94
CA LEU A 33 9.07 0.58 7.03
C LEU A 33 8.51 -0.83 6.96
N GLU A 34 7.23 -0.96 6.64
CA GLU A 34 6.58 -2.25 6.53
C GLU A 34 5.41 -2.14 5.56
N ALA A 35 5.15 -3.22 4.83
CA ALA A 35 4.00 -3.32 3.96
C ALA A 35 3.41 -4.71 4.05
N ARG A 36 2.11 -4.79 4.28
CA ARG A 36 1.38 -6.04 4.35
C ARG A 36 0.13 -5.96 3.48
N ALA A 37 -0.08 -6.99 2.69
CA ALA A 37 -1.27 -7.11 1.86
C ALA A 37 -2.08 -8.33 2.29
N ASN A 38 -3.39 -8.14 2.43
CA ASN A 38 -4.31 -9.21 2.75
C ASN A 38 -5.26 -9.39 1.56
N SER A 39 -5.10 -10.50 0.85
CA SER A 39 -5.89 -10.78 -0.34
C SER A 39 -7.34 -11.14 -0.01
N ILE A 40 -7.60 -11.64 1.20
CA ILE A 40 -8.94 -12.00 1.63
C ILE A 40 -9.77 -10.73 1.85
N ASP A 41 -9.22 -9.78 2.59
CA ASP A 41 -9.87 -8.49 2.85
C ASP A 41 -9.66 -7.48 1.74
N ARG A 42 -8.76 -7.76 0.80
CA ARG A 42 -8.37 -6.85 -0.28
C ARG A 42 -7.84 -5.53 0.26
N ARG A 43 -7.11 -5.59 1.37
CA ARG A 43 -6.54 -4.42 2.04
C ARG A 43 -5.04 -4.51 2.09
N VAL A 44 -4.42 -3.34 1.99
CA VAL A 44 -2.98 -3.19 2.14
C VAL A 44 -2.72 -2.23 3.28
N THR A 45 -1.92 -2.67 4.25
CA THR A 45 -1.50 -1.84 5.37
C THR A 45 -0.04 -1.49 5.18
N ILE A 46 0.29 -0.22 5.22
CA ILE A 46 1.63 0.29 5.00
C ILE A 46 2.05 1.14 6.19
N LEU A 47 3.21 0.83 6.75
CA LEU A 47 3.84 1.68 7.74
C LEU A 47 4.96 2.45 7.02
N TYR A 48 4.88 3.76 7.05
CA TYR A 48 5.81 4.60 6.32
C TYR A 48 6.19 5.85 7.11
N ASP A 49 7.29 6.46 6.71
CA ASP A 49 7.76 7.71 7.28
C ASP A 49 7.27 8.86 6.42
N PRO A 50 6.29 9.67 6.91
CA PRO A 50 5.72 10.75 6.10
C PRO A 50 6.72 11.85 5.76
N GLY A 51 7.88 11.89 6.44
CA GLY A 51 8.94 12.82 6.11
C GLY A 51 9.79 12.38 4.92
N ARG A 52 9.70 11.11 4.53
CA ARG A 52 10.49 10.56 3.43
C ARG A 52 9.66 10.24 2.19
N ILE A 53 8.42 9.84 2.36
CA ILE A 53 7.56 9.44 1.26
C ILE A 53 6.13 9.90 1.54
N GLU A 54 5.45 10.29 0.48
CA GLU A 54 4.05 10.68 0.57
C GLU A 54 3.15 9.48 0.30
N TRP A 55 1.97 9.46 0.94
CA TRP A 55 0.99 8.40 0.71
C TRP A 55 0.56 8.32 -0.76
N ALA A 56 0.54 9.46 -1.45
CA ALA A 56 0.20 9.51 -2.87
C ALA A 56 1.18 8.72 -3.72
N SER A 57 2.46 8.72 -3.35
CA SER A 57 3.48 7.92 -4.03
C SER A 57 3.23 6.43 -3.87
N LEU A 58 2.77 6.01 -2.69
CA LEU A 58 2.43 4.62 -2.43
C LEU A 58 1.23 4.18 -3.26
N VAL A 59 0.20 5.02 -3.31
CA VAL A 59 -0.98 4.75 -4.14
C VAL A 59 -0.59 4.64 -5.61
N SER A 60 0.24 5.57 -6.10
CA SER A 60 0.72 5.53 -7.48
C SER A 60 1.49 4.25 -7.80
N ALA A 61 2.32 3.79 -6.87
CA ALA A 61 3.08 2.55 -7.05
C ALA A 61 2.15 1.34 -7.24
N ILE A 62 1.07 1.28 -6.46
CA ILE A 62 0.08 0.22 -6.58
C ILE A 62 -0.67 0.34 -7.91
N GLN A 63 -1.07 1.53 -8.30
CA GLN A 63 -1.79 1.77 -9.54
C GLN A 63 -0.96 1.40 -10.77
N ARG A 64 0.35 1.61 -10.71
CA ARG A 64 1.25 1.23 -11.80
C ARG A 64 1.30 -0.27 -12.04
N LEU A 65 0.99 -1.06 -11.02
CA LEU A 65 0.90 -2.50 -11.16
C LEU A 65 -0.40 -2.96 -11.82
N GLY A 66 -1.33 -2.04 -12.06
CA GLY A 66 -2.62 -2.34 -12.69
C GLY A 66 -3.77 -2.51 -11.70
N TYR A 67 -3.55 -2.25 -10.43
CA TYR A 67 -4.58 -2.34 -9.40
C TYR A 67 -5.26 -0.99 -9.22
N ARG A 68 -6.48 -1.02 -8.70
CA ARG A 68 -7.25 0.19 -8.43
C ARG A 68 -7.30 0.45 -6.94
N VAL A 69 -7.08 1.71 -6.57
CA VAL A 69 -7.18 2.16 -5.19
C VAL A 69 -8.19 3.31 -5.16
N PRO A 70 -9.46 3.04 -4.78
CA PRO A 70 -10.46 4.11 -4.69
C PRO A 70 -10.09 5.10 -3.58
N ASP A 71 -10.13 6.39 -3.88
CA ASP A 71 -9.76 7.44 -2.93
C ASP A 71 -10.58 7.39 -1.65
N GLU A 72 -11.85 7.05 -1.76
CA GLU A 72 -12.77 6.99 -0.63
C GLU A 72 -12.47 5.86 0.35
N GLU A 73 -11.63 4.91 -0.04
CA GLU A 73 -11.24 3.77 0.79
C GLU A 73 -9.81 3.90 1.33
N ILE A 74 -9.19 5.06 1.15
CA ILE A 74 -7.87 5.35 1.69
C ILE A 74 -8.04 5.91 3.09
N ARG A 75 -7.42 5.27 4.07
CA ARG A 75 -7.46 5.72 5.46
C ARG A 75 -6.05 5.87 5.99
N ASP A 76 -5.75 7.07 6.45
CA ASP A 76 -4.50 7.37 7.11
C ASP A 76 -4.74 7.34 8.62
N VAL A 77 -4.15 6.38 9.29
CA VAL A 77 -4.40 6.14 10.72
C VAL A 77 -3.14 6.37 11.54
#